data_c9fe647b788a8e5547b364731c94919d
#
_entry.id   c9fe647b788a8e5547b364731c94919d
#
_cell.length_a   1.000
_cell.length_b   1.000
_cell.length_c   1.000
_cell.angle_alpha   90.00
_cell.angle_beta   90.00
_cell.angle_gamma   90.00
#
_symmetry.space_group_name_H-M   'P 1'
#
loop_
_entity.id
_entity.type
_entity.pdbx_description
1 polymer ?
#
loop_
_entity_poly.entity_id
_entity_poly.type
_entity_poly.pdbx_seq_one_letter_code
_entity_poly.pdbx_strand_id
1 'polypeptide(L)'
;MKRRIILNLLLSAAFIIIGDSCVQLPKEKESVRIPFQITPEEPVITLPVSFNDSTIANIHFDSGALSGAFVLDSSFCSIHPDILSNVLPDTTVSFRSAWSTIRRTSAAIYHSTMVVKIGKEDFIYNRMEVLDWKRFIGVSADGMLNIGRNDTTHVWEFNFEHNYLEIHNAHNFVMPDNSWVLPFIQGINKNFLFFVQLPLSIKCPDGDTLNLNRTFQIDTGMPCDIALTSRAGEFLFFDQRKDAVWTQDLLNYNRYYTVDATLFNKTQMDSLRIYTFDYANTLSCNYLIGLNFLKRFNVFFDMKSQRLGLQPINNYKRVVNPRKKRFHMSSRMNSHGKLIITKIADYESNYIKKAGLLEGDEIVAINGIPIKMITIEENTKLNRQDTLVYDIVRKGKSYKIPVVIDRNEIQGD
;
A
#
# COMPACT_ATOMS: atom_id res chain seq x y z
N MET A 1 61.96 46.78 -28.42
CA MET A 1 61.03 47.18 -27.30
C MET A 1 59.58 47.39 -27.69
N LYS A 2 59.25 47.89 -28.86
CA LYS A 2 57.84 48.16 -29.26
C LYS A 2 56.96 46.91 -29.47
N ARG A 3 57.48 45.74 -29.84
CA ARG A 3 56.69 44.51 -30.04
C ARG A 3 56.23 43.79 -28.74
N ARG A 4 56.98 43.98 -27.64
CA ARG A 4 56.58 43.37 -26.34
C ARG A 4 55.46 44.13 -25.63
N ILE A 5 55.30 45.39 -25.87
CA ILE A 5 54.27 46.25 -25.26
C ILE A 5 52.89 45.95 -25.90
N ILE A 6 52.84 45.69 -27.22
CA ILE A 6 51.60 45.37 -27.91
C ILE A 6 51.08 43.97 -27.53
N LEU A 7 51.98 43.01 -27.29
CA LEU A 7 51.58 41.65 -26.88
C LEU A 7 51.01 41.63 -25.45
N ASN A 8 51.52 42.44 -24.53
CA ASN A 8 51.00 42.53 -23.17
C ASN A 8 49.65 43.27 -23.11
N LEU A 9 49.40 44.25 -24.01
CA LEU A 9 48.10 44.92 -24.12
C LEU A 9 47.02 44.02 -24.71
N LEU A 10 47.36 43.14 -25.65
CA LEU A 10 46.46 42.17 -26.21
C LEU A 10 46.12 41.02 -25.24
N LEU A 11 47.08 40.61 -24.42
CA LEU A 11 46.84 39.64 -23.33
C LEU A 11 46.00 40.21 -22.20
N SER A 12 46.15 41.49 -21.85
CA SER A 12 45.33 42.16 -20.82
C SER A 12 43.89 42.40 -21.34
N ALA A 13 43.67 42.67 -22.60
CA ALA A 13 42.34 42.81 -23.20
C ALA A 13 41.63 41.46 -23.34
N ALA A 14 42.37 40.37 -23.55
CA ALA A 14 41.78 39.02 -23.60
C ALA A 14 41.33 38.53 -22.21
N PHE A 15 41.98 38.96 -21.09
CA PHE A 15 41.57 38.61 -19.74
C PHE A 15 40.34 39.40 -19.23
N ILE A 16 40.05 40.56 -19.77
CA ILE A 16 38.88 41.38 -19.39
C ILE A 16 37.58 40.89 -20.09
N ILE A 17 37.69 40.19 -21.22
CA ILE A 17 36.48 39.66 -21.95
C ILE A 17 36.01 38.30 -21.39
N ILE A 18 36.83 37.60 -20.59
CA ILE A 18 36.45 36.30 -19.98
C ILE A 18 35.78 36.50 -18.59
N GLY A 19 35.72 37.74 -18.09
CA GLY A 19 35.28 38.02 -16.71
C GLY A 19 33.76 38.19 -16.49
N ASP A 20 32.92 38.29 -17.52
CA ASP A 20 31.51 38.61 -17.32
C ASP A 20 30.51 37.67 -18.03
N SER A 21 30.93 36.49 -18.39
CA SER A 21 29.97 35.41 -18.63
C SER A 21 29.63 34.73 -17.29
N CYS A 22 28.99 35.44 -16.39
CA CYS A 22 28.12 34.80 -15.43
C CYS A 22 27.06 34.03 -16.25
N VAL A 23 27.40 32.80 -16.61
CA VAL A 23 26.37 31.81 -16.94
C VAL A 23 25.50 31.76 -15.69
N GLN A 24 24.38 32.49 -15.69
CA GLN A 24 23.32 32.23 -14.73
C GLN A 24 22.98 30.78 -14.94
N LEU A 25 23.49 29.91 -14.08
CA LEU A 25 22.96 28.57 -13.93
C LEU A 25 21.44 28.74 -13.85
N PRO A 26 20.67 28.03 -14.68
CA PRO A 26 19.21 28.11 -14.61
C PRO A 26 18.87 27.96 -13.12
N LYS A 27 18.16 28.95 -12.55
CA LYS A 27 17.67 28.86 -11.18
C LYS A 27 17.01 27.50 -11.07
N GLU A 28 17.56 26.64 -10.22
CA GLU A 28 16.91 25.38 -9.89
C GLU A 28 15.45 25.71 -9.60
N LYS A 29 14.54 25.07 -10.37
CA LYS A 29 13.11 25.24 -10.15
C LYS A 29 12.88 24.75 -8.73
N GLU A 30 12.52 25.63 -7.80
CA GLU A 30 12.24 25.25 -6.42
C GLU A 30 11.33 24.03 -6.40
N SER A 31 11.79 22.96 -5.81
CA SER A 31 11.01 21.74 -5.65
C SER A 31 9.75 22.05 -4.83
N VAL A 32 8.64 21.41 -5.16
CA VAL A 32 7.37 21.62 -4.45
C VAL A 32 7.09 20.42 -3.56
N ARG A 33 6.94 20.68 -2.29
CA ARG A 33 6.47 19.71 -1.32
C ARG A 33 4.95 19.60 -1.38
N ILE A 34 4.47 18.43 -1.71
CA ILE A 34 3.05 18.12 -1.85
C ILE A 34 2.64 17.35 -0.59
N PRO A 35 1.81 17.92 0.29
CA PRO A 35 1.40 17.21 1.48
C PRO A 35 0.58 15.99 1.11
N PHE A 36 0.86 14.85 1.73
CA PHE A 36 0.02 13.68 1.66
C PHE A 36 -0.58 13.33 3.02
N GLN A 37 -1.66 12.57 3.00
CA GLN A 37 -2.35 12.14 4.20
C GLN A 37 -2.26 10.62 4.36
N ILE A 38 -2.13 10.19 5.61
CA ILE A 38 -2.27 8.80 6.04
C ILE A 38 -3.03 8.86 7.35
N THR A 39 -4.26 8.37 7.37
CA THR A 39 -5.06 8.37 8.61
C THR A 39 -5.08 6.96 9.23
N PRO A 40 -5.35 6.84 10.54
CA PRO A 40 -5.53 5.54 11.17
C PRO A 40 -6.69 4.73 10.59
N GLU A 41 -7.74 5.41 10.13
CA GLU A 41 -8.92 4.82 9.51
C GLU A 41 -8.64 4.34 8.09
N GLU A 42 -7.84 5.11 7.35
CA GLU A 42 -7.41 4.81 5.98
C GLU A 42 -5.88 4.86 5.91
N PRO A 43 -5.19 3.77 6.30
CA PRO A 43 -3.73 3.73 6.36
C PRO A 43 -3.12 3.54 4.96
N VAL A 44 -3.47 4.42 4.03
CA VAL A 44 -2.95 4.50 2.67
C VAL A 44 -2.46 5.94 2.40
N ILE A 45 -1.52 6.09 1.48
CA ILE A 45 -1.05 7.42 1.07
C ILE A 45 -2.09 8.03 0.14
N THR A 46 -2.65 9.18 0.51
CA THR A 46 -3.49 9.98 -0.38
C THR A 46 -2.86 11.34 -0.63
N LEU A 47 -2.85 11.76 -1.88
CA LEU A 47 -2.24 13.02 -2.32
C LEU A 47 -3.17 13.76 -3.28
N PRO A 48 -3.13 15.11 -3.28
CA PRO A 48 -3.91 15.92 -4.22
C PRO A 48 -3.29 15.86 -5.61
N VAL A 49 -4.13 15.61 -6.59
CA VAL A 49 -3.78 15.54 -8.02
C VAL A 49 -4.73 16.45 -8.78
N SER A 50 -4.21 17.31 -9.66
CA SER A 50 -5.03 18.23 -10.44
C SER A 50 -5.24 17.73 -11.86
N PHE A 51 -6.48 17.90 -12.33
CA PHE A 51 -6.90 17.72 -13.71
C PHE A 51 -7.34 19.10 -14.25
N ASN A 52 -6.88 19.47 -15.46
CA ASN A 52 -7.35 20.67 -16.18
C ASN A 52 -7.36 21.94 -15.32
N ASP A 53 -6.32 22.21 -14.54
CA ASP A 53 -6.12 23.40 -13.68
C ASP A 53 -7.22 23.71 -12.62
N SER A 54 -8.37 23.05 -12.65
CA SER A 54 -9.52 23.37 -11.80
C SER A 54 -10.04 22.20 -10.95
N THR A 55 -9.90 20.97 -11.43
CA THR A 55 -10.44 19.80 -10.72
C THR A 55 -9.34 19.13 -9.94
N ILE A 56 -9.52 19.02 -8.62
CA ILE A 56 -8.57 18.34 -7.72
C ILE A 56 -9.21 17.06 -7.22
N ALA A 57 -8.48 15.95 -7.33
CA ALA A 57 -8.83 14.64 -6.76
C ALA A 57 -7.86 14.24 -5.66
N ASN A 58 -8.36 13.54 -4.65
CA ASN A 58 -7.52 12.87 -3.66
C ASN A 58 -7.22 11.46 -4.15
N ILE A 59 -5.99 11.23 -4.57
CA ILE A 59 -5.59 9.99 -5.24
C ILE A 59 -4.76 9.11 -4.31
N HIS A 60 -5.13 7.84 -4.21
CA HIS A 60 -4.36 6.81 -3.52
C HIS A 60 -3.09 6.48 -4.31
N PHE A 61 -1.94 6.55 -3.66
CA PHE A 61 -0.67 6.11 -4.24
C PHE A 61 -0.39 4.66 -3.85
N ASP A 62 -0.23 3.79 -4.86
CA ASP A 62 -0.05 2.35 -4.67
C ASP A 62 1.06 1.80 -5.57
N SER A 63 2.26 1.60 -5.00
CA SER A 63 3.40 1.00 -5.72
C SER A 63 3.24 -0.51 -5.96
N GLY A 64 2.28 -1.15 -5.30
CA GLY A 64 1.93 -2.56 -5.49
C GLY A 64 0.87 -2.81 -6.56
N ALA A 65 0.32 -1.76 -7.16
CA ALA A 65 -0.69 -1.90 -8.21
C ALA A 65 -0.11 -2.51 -9.48
N LEU A 66 -0.80 -3.54 -9.98
CA LEU A 66 -0.40 -4.26 -11.21
C LEU A 66 -0.67 -3.44 -12.49
N SER A 67 -1.49 -2.42 -12.40
CA SER A 67 -1.86 -1.57 -13.53
C SER A 67 -0.92 -0.37 -13.63
N GLY A 68 -0.38 -0.13 -14.82
CA GLY A 68 0.27 1.14 -15.16
C GLY A 68 -0.72 2.21 -15.62
N ALA A 69 -2.03 1.96 -15.49
CA ALA A 69 -3.08 2.91 -15.80
C ALA A 69 -3.33 3.84 -14.61
N PHE A 70 -3.89 4.99 -14.90
CA PHE A 70 -4.50 5.85 -13.89
C PHE A 70 -5.91 5.32 -13.61
N VAL A 71 -6.21 5.02 -12.35
CA VAL A 71 -7.53 4.54 -11.94
C VAL A 71 -8.34 5.69 -11.37
N LEU A 72 -9.59 5.83 -11.80
CA LEU A 72 -10.54 6.81 -11.28
C LEU A 72 -11.77 6.14 -10.70
N ASP A 73 -12.30 6.73 -9.65
CA ASP A 73 -13.58 6.33 -9.07
C ASP A 73 -14.74 6.77 -9.97
N SER A 74 -15.69 5.87 -10.20
CA SER A 74 -16.83 6.14 -11.09
C SER A 74 -17.73 7.27 -10.59
N SER A 75 -17.87 7.43 -9.26
CA SER A 75 -18.65 8.53 -8.69
C SER A 75 -17.94 9.87 -8.90
N PHE A 76 -16.62 9.91 -8.79
CA PHE A 76 -15.83 11.11 -9.08
C PHE A 76 -15.96 11.52 -10.55
N CYS A 77 -15.84 10.58 -11.49
CA CYS A 77 -16.04 10.84 -12.92
C CYS A 77 -17.46 11.32 -13.25
N SER A 78 -18.47 10.84 -12.51
CA SER A 78 -19.85 11.29 -12.71
C SER A 78 -20.08 12.75 -12.30
N ILE A 79 -19.33 13.24 -11.31
CA ILE A 79 -19.37 14.64 -10.85
C ILE A 79 -18.53 15.53 -11.78
N HIS A 80 -17.46 14.98 -12.35
CA HIS A 80 -16.50 15.67 -13.22
C HIS A 80 -16.41 15.01 -14.61
N PRO A 81 -17.47 15.05 -15.42
CA PRO A 81 -17.52 14.34 -16.70
C PRO A 81 -16.54 14.88 -17.76
N ASP A 82 -16.08 16.12 -17.59
CA ASP A 82 -15.08 16.77 -18.43
C ASP A 82 -13.71 16.09 -18.40
N ILE A 83 -13.38 15.40 -17.32
CA ILE A 83 -12.12 14.62 -17.19
C ILE A 83 -12.03 13.54 -18.27
N LEU A 84 -13.15 12.91 -18.61
CA LEU A 84 -13.21 11.87 -19.64
C LEU A 84 -13.38 12.45 -21.06
N SER A 85 -13.49 13.78 -21.20
CA SER A 85 -13.50 14.51 -22.48
C SER A 85 -14.43 13.90 -23.57
N ASN A 86 -15.62 13.42 -23.16
CA ASN A 86 -16.60 12.77 -24.05
C ASN A 86 -16.08 11.51 -24.79
N VAL A 87 -14.99 10.92 -24.33
CA VAL A 87 -14.49 9.65 -24.84
C VAL A 87 -15.35 8.51 -24.31
N LEU A 88 -15.77 7.61 -25.18
CA LEU A 88 -16.46 6.38 -24.79
C LEU A 88 -15.42 5.33 -24.37
N PRO A 89 -15.76 4.44 -23.43
CA PRO A 89 -14.87 3.35 -23.06
C PRO A 89 -14.68 2.39 -24.23
N ASP A 90 -13.43 1.99 -24.48
CA ASP A 90 -13.09 1.04 -25.54
C ASP A 90 -13.55 -0.37 -25.21
N THR A 91 -13.49 -0.72 -23.94
CA THR A 91 -13.87 -2.07 -23.44
C THR A 91 -14.13 -2.04 -21.95
N THR A 92 -14.64 -3.15 -21.45
CA THR A 92 -14.82 -3.38 -20.00
C THR A 92 -14.07 -4.64 -19.61
N VAL A 93 -13.30 -4.55 -18.54
CA VAL A 93 -12.53 -5.68 -17.99
C VAL A 93 -12.97 -5.99 -16.56
N SER A 94 -12.85 -7.26 -16.18
CA SER A 94 -13.08 -7.66 -14.79
C SER A 94 -11.82 -7.42 -13.97
N PHE A 95 -11.93 -6.58 -12.95
CA PHE A 95 -10.90 -6.33 -11.96
C PHE A 95 -11.06 -7.26 -10.77
N ARG A 96 -9.92 -7.69 -10.23
CA ARG A 96 -9.87 -8.51 -9.02
C ARG A 96 -8.84 -7.93 -8.07
N SER A 97 -9.23 -7.72 -6.82
CA SER A 97 -8.27 -7.37 -5.78
C SER A 97 -7.27 -8.51 -5.57
N ALA A 98 -6.00 -8.21 -5.52
CA ALA A 98 -4.96 -9.20 -5.20
C ALA A 98 -5.12 -9.76 -3.78
N TRP A 99 -5.71 -8.98 -2.87
CA TRP A 99 -5.89 -9.27 -1.44
C TRP A 99 -7.20 -9.96 -1.11
N SER A 100 -8.16 -9.96 -2.04
CA SER A 100 -9.47 -10.54 -1.81
C SER A 100 -9.88 -11.40 -2.98
N THR A 101 -10.05 -12.68 -2.74
CA THR A 101 -10.68 -13.58 -3.70
C THR A 101 -12.15 -13.24 -3.96
N ILE A 102 -12.72 -12.33 -3.19
CA ILE A 102 -14.16 -12.05 -3.13
C ILE A 102 -14.52 -10.76 -3.86
N ARG A 103 -13.63 -9.76 -3.86
CA ARG A 103 -13.92 -8.48 -4.49
C ARG A 103 -13.57 -8.51 -5.97
N ARG A 104 -14.61 -8.56 -6.79
CA ARG A 104 -14.52 -8.37 -8.23
C ARG A 104 -15.32 -7.13 -8.60
N THR A 105 -14.80 -6.35 -9.52
CA THR A 105 -15.50 -5.22 -10.10
C THR A 105 -15.24 -5.19 -11.59
N SER A 106 -16.05 -4.45 -12.33
CA SER A 106 -15.81 -4.17 -13.74
C SER A 106 -15.20 -2.77 -13.86
N ALA A 107 -14.18 -2.62 -14.67
CA ALA A 107 -13.59 -1.35 -15.02
C ALA A 107 -13.84 -1.02 -16.49
N ALA A 108 -14.31 0.17 -16.75
CA ALA A 108 -14.33 0.73 -18.10
C ALA A 108 -12.93 1.23 -18.46
N ILE A 109 -12.42 0.82 -19.62
CA ILE A 109 -11.06 1.16 -20.10
C ILE A 109 -11.16 2.25 -21.15
N TYR A 110 -10.36 3.29 -20.97
CA TYR A 110 -10.24 4.42 -21.88
C TYR A 110 -8.79 4.53 -22.36
N HIS A 111 -8.55 4.41 -23.66
CA HIS A 111 -7.26 4.68 -24.28
C HIS A 111 -7.25 6.10 -24.84
N SER A 112 -7.04 7.06 -23.96
CA SER A 112 -6.90 8.46 -24.30
C SER A 112 -5.77 9.08 -23.49
N THR A 113 -5.15 10.11 -24.03
CA THR A 113 -4.10 10.84 -23.33
C THR A 113 -4.73 11.74 -22.28
N MET A 114 -4.32 11.56 -21.04
CA MET A 114 -4.69 12.40 -19.93
C MET A 114 -3.43 13.03 -19.31
N VAL A 115 -3.47 14.33 -19.13
CA VAL A 115 -2.42 15.05 -18.38
C VAL A 115 -2.90 15.26 -16.95
N VAL A 116 -2.08 14.81 -16.02
CA VAL A 116 -2.32 14.89 -14.59
C VAL A 116 -1.20 15.69 -13.96
N LYS A 117 -1.55 16.71 -13.18
CA LYS A 117 -0.57 17.55 -12.50
C LYS A 117 -0.42 17.12 -11.04
N ILE A 118 0.80 16.82 -10.64
CA ILE A 118 1.17 16.50 -9.26
C ILE A 118 2.20 17.54 -8.80
N GLY A 119 1.77 18.46 -7.95
CA GLY A 119 2.56 19.64 -7.64
C GLY A 119 2.75 20.55 -8.84
N LYS A 120 3.98 20.66 -9.34
CA LYS A 120 4.34 21.46 -10.53
C LYS A 120 4.59 20.61 -11.79
N GLU A 121 4.65 19.28 -11.62
CA GLU A 121 5.03 18.37 -12.68
C GLU A 121 3.80 17.79 -13.38
N ASP A 122 3.87 17.69 -14.70
CA ASP A 122 2.83 17.09 -15.53
C ASP A 122 3.18 15.64 -15.86
N PHE A 123 2.24 14.74 -15.61
CA PHE A 123 2.36 13.31 -15.90
C PHE A 123 1.35 12.93 -16.97
N ILE A 124 1.79 12.16 -17.96
CA ILE A 124 0.97 11.74 -19.08
C ILE A 124 0.59 10.28 -18.91
N TYR A 125 -0.71 10.00 -18.87
CA TYR A 125 -1.27 8.67 -18.88
C TYR A 125 -2.04 8.42 -20.16
N ASN A 126 -1.74 7.32 -20.84
CA ASN A 126 -2.39 6.94 -22.10
C ASN A 126 -3.48 5.87 -21.89
N ARG A 127 -3.74 5.51 -20.66
CA ARG A 127 -4.76 4.56 -20.29
C ARG A 127 -5.37 4.95 -18.94
N MET A 128 -6.68 5.04 -18.91
CA MET A 128 -7.47 5.23 -17.69
C MET A 128 -8.36 4.02 -17.47
N GLU A 129 -8.60 3.72 -16.21
CA GLU A 129 -9.48 2.65 -15.76
C GLU A 129 -10.51 3.27 -14.80
N VAL A 130 -11.79 3.22 -15.15
CA VAL A 130 -12.86 3.78 -14.33
C VAL A 130 -13.67 2.65 -13.72
N LEU A 131 -13.73 2.61 -12.41
CA LEU A 131 -14.44 1.61 -11.64
C LEU A 131 -15.00 2.19 -10.34
N ASP A 132 -15.85 1.45 -9.65
CA ASP A 132 -16.30 1.80 -8.28
C ASP A 132 -15.16 1.53 -7.29
N TRP A 133 -14.15 2.43 -7.32
CA TRP A 133 -12.90 2.28 -6.59
C TRP A 133 -13.11 2.32 -5.07
N LYS A 134 -13.92 3.28 -4.60
CA LYS A 134 -14.22 3.46 -3.18
C LYS A 134 -14.82 2.20 -2.57
N ARG A 135 -15.76 1.59 -3.28
CA ARG A 135 -16.37 0.33 -2.85
C ARG A 135 -15.45 -0.87 -3.03
N PHE A 136 -14.66 -0.88 -4.11
CA PHE A 136 -13.77 -2.00 -4.44
C PHE A 136 -12.64 -2.18 -3.43
N ILE A 137 -11.97 -1.09 -3.04
CA ILE A 137 -10.87 -1.10 -2.07
C ILE A 137 -11.36 -0.79 -0.66
N GLY A 138 -12.40 0.04 -0.50
CA GLY A 138 -12.91 0.44 0.81
C GLY A 138 -12.18 1.65 1.38
N VAL A 139 -11.66 2.53 0.52
CA VAL A 139 -11.03 3.81 0.86
C VAL A 139 -11.78 4.96 0.24
N SER A 140 -11.66 6.17 0.82
CA SER A 140 -12.39 7.36 0.34
C SER A 140 -11.74 8.04 -0.87
N ALA A 141 -10.55 7.61 -1.29
CA ALA A 141 -9.81 8.19 -2.41
C ALA A 141 -10.60 8.17 -3.73
N ASP A 142 -10.43 9.22 -4.54
CA ASP A 142 -11.11 9.40 -5.84
C ASP A 142 -10.49 8.57 -6.97
N GLY A 143 -9.49 7.77 -6.66
CA GLY A 143 -8.81 6.91 -7.59
C GLY A 143 -7.46 6.42 -7.05
N MET A 144 -6.63 5.88 -7.95
CA MET A 144 -5.31 5.34 -7.62
C MET A 144 -4.32 5.63 -8.74
N LEU A 145 -3.09 5.91 -8.36
CA LEU A 145 -1.95 5.99 -9.26
C LEU A 145 -0.78 5.13 -8.75
N ASN A 146 0.05 4.70 -9.69
CA ASN A 146 1.37 4.12 -9.43
C ASN A 146 2.43 4.92 -10.19
N ILE A 147 3.68 4.86 -9.73
CA ILE A 147 4.81 5.42 -10.49
C ILE A 147 4.96 4.64 -11.80
N GLY A 148 4.95 5.34 -12.92
CA GLY A 148 5.24 4.74 -14.20
C GLY A 148 6.69 4.22 -14.24
N ARG A 149 6.90 2.94 -14.56
CA ARG A 149 8.26 2.38 -14.72
C ARG A 149 9.13 3.12 -15.74
N ASN A 150 8.49 3.84 -16.64
CA ASN A 150 9.14 4.60 -17.69
C ASN A 150 9.42 6.05 -17.30
N ASP A 151 9.09 6.45 -16.08
CA ASP A 151 9.43 7.78 -15.58
C ASP A 151 10.91 7.83 -15.19
N THR A 152 11.78 7.99 -16.19
CA THR A 152 13.22 8.15 -16.01
C THR A 152 13.66 9.59 -15.76
N THR A 153 12.70 10.52 -15.67
CA THR A 153 12.94 11.95 -15.51
C THR A 153 12.86 12.43 -14.08
N HIS A 154 12.18 11.67 -13.22
CA HIS A 154 11.93 12.05 -11.84
C HIS A 154 12.46 11.04 -10.82
N VAL A 155 12.73 11.55 -9.62
CA VAL A 155 12.87 10.77 -8.40
C VAL A 155 11.74 11.17 -7.47
N TRP A 156 10.98 10.20 -6.99
CA TRP A 156 9.86 10.42 -6.09
C TRP A 156 10.32 10.20 -4.65
N GLU A 157 10.40 11.28 -3.88
CA GLU A 157 10.71 11.24 -2.44
C GLU A 157 9.42 11.26 -1.64
N PHE A 158 9.10 10.16 -0.96
CA PHE A 158 8.08 10.13 0.09
C PHE A 158 8.74 10.39 1.43
N ASN A 159 8.63 11.61 1.92
CA ASN A 159 9.14 12.00 3.22
C ASN A 159 8.11 11.70 4.30
N PHE A 160 8.27 10.56 4.96
CA PHE A 160 7.36 10.11 6.01
C PHE A 160 7.61 10.78 7.37
N GLU A 161 8.73 11.43 7.54
CA GLU A 161 9.00 12.24 8.75
C GLU A 161 8.11 13.48 8.81
N HIS A 162 7.83 14.08 7.62
CA HIS A 162 7.06 15.31 7.51
C HIS A 162 5.79 15.19 6.66
N ASN A 163 5.47 13.98 6.17
CA ASN A 163 4.28 13.66 5.37
C ASN A 163 4.12 14.52 4.10
N TYR A 164 5.16 14.57 3.28
CA TYR A 164 5.08 15.17 1.96
C TYR A 164 5.73 14.30 0.88
N LEU A 165 5.24 14.45 -0.34
CA LEU A 165 5.88 14.00 -1.57
C LEU A 165 6.67 15.14 -2.18
N GLU A 166 7.93 14.91 -2.53
CA GLU A 166 8.75 15.82 -3.31
C GLU A 166 9.21 15.13 -4.58
N ILE A 167 9.03 15.79 -5.73
CA ILE A 167 9.39 15.23 -7.04
C ILE A 167 10.64 15.97 -7.52
N HIS A 168 11.76 15.24 -7.56
CA HIS A 168 13.05 15.78 -7.96
C HIS A 168 13.34 15.46 -9.43
N ASN A 169 14.10 16.35 -10.08
CA ASN A 169 14.66 16.04 -11.39
C ASN A 169 15.76 14.98 -11.24
N ALA A 170 15.59 13.82 -11.90
CA ALA A 170 16.50 12.69 -11.79
C ALA A 170 17.92 12.95 -12.31
N HIS A 171 18.15 14.01 -13.11
CA HIS A 171 19.48 14.36 -13.60
C HIS A 171 20.36 15.02 -12.51
N ASN A 172 19.74 15.78 -11.61
CA ASN A 172 20.43 16.55 -10.58
C ASN A 172 20.28 15.93 -9.19
N PHE A 173 19.50 14.84 -9.07
CA PHE A 173 19.22 14.22 -7.77
C PHE A 173 20.43 13.46 -7.24
N VAL A 174 20.79 13.73 -5.99
CA VAL A 174 21.79 13.00 -5.25
C VAL A 174 21.12 12.31 -4.08
N MET A 175 21.25 10.98 -4.04
CA MET A 175 20.71 10.20 -2.92
C MET A 175 21.39 10.62 -1.62
N PRO A 176 20.63 10.88 -0.52
CA PRO A 176 21.24 11.23 0.77
C PRO A 176 22.23 10.16 1.26
N ASP A 177 23.39 10.57 1.77
CA ASP A 177 24.50 9.67 2.14
C ASP A 177 24.15 8.62 3.19
N ASN A 178 23.17 8.91 4.06
CA ASN A 178 22.69 7.99 5.09
C ASN A 178 21.58 7.07 4.61
N SER A 179 21.33 6.99 3.30
CA SER A 179 20.31 6.12 2.71
C SER A 179 20.88 4.72 2.41
N TRP A 180 20.08 3.69 2.68
CA TRP A 180 20.27 2.36 2.10
C TRP A 180 19.81 2.38 0.65
N VAL A 181 20.71 2.07 -0.27
CA VAL A 181 20.41 2.05 -1.71
C VAL A 181 20.27 0.61 -2.20
N LEU A 182 19.08 0.28 -2.69
CA LEU A 182 18.68 -1.06 -3.11
C LEU A 182 18.38 -1.05 -4.61
N PRO A 183 19.11 -1.79 -5.44
CA PRO A 183 18.77 -1.89 -6.85
C PRO A 183 17.44 -2.63 -7.03
N PHE A 184 16.60 -2.15 -7.96
CA PHE A 184 15.43 -2.91 -8.36
C PHE A 184 15.83 -4.17 -9.11
N ILE A 185 15.23 -5.30 -8.74
CA ILE A 185 15.47 -6.57 -9.41
C ILE A 185 14.64 -6.60 -10.68
N GLN A 186 15.34 -6.66 -11.80
CA GLN A 186 14.73 -6.74 -13.11
C GLN A 186 14.34 -8.17 -13.50
N GLY A 187 13.30 -8.31 -14.32
CA GLY A 187 12.94 -9.60 -14.93
C GLY A 187 12.01 -10.50 -14.12
N ILE A 188 11.70 -10.19 -12.87
CA ILE A 188 10.75 -10.98 -12.07
C ILE A 188 9.33 -10.83 -12.59
N ASN A 189 9.01 -9.65 -13.14
CA ASN A 189 7.68 -9.40 -13.71
C ASN A 189 7.73 -8.32 -14.81
N LYS A 190 6.98 -8.54 -15.89
CA LYS A 190 6.73 -7.49 -16.92
C LYS A 190 5.76 -6.40 -16.41
N ASN A 191 5.27 -6.55 -15.19
CA ASN A 191 4.30 -5.66 -14.56
C ASN A 191 5.01 -4.52 -13.82
N PHE A 192 4.28 -3.47 -13.48
CA PHE A 192 4.76 -2.23 -12.86
C PHE A 192 5.16 -2.37 -11.37
N LEU A 193 5.51 -3.57 -10.92
CA LEU A 193 5.87 -3.86 -9.54
C LEU A 193 7.36 -3.66 -9.26
N PHE A 194 7.68 -3.21 -8.07
CA PHE A 194 9.04 -2.95 -7.61
C PHE A 194 9.49 -4.07 -6.69
N PHE A 195 10.65 -4.67 -7.01
CA PHE A 195 11.25 -5.74 -6.22
C PHE A 195 12.67 -5.36 -5.81
N VAL A 196 13.01 -5.61 -4.56
CA VAL A 196 14.35 -5.39 -4.02
C VAL A 196 14.81 -6.60 -3.21
N GLN A 197 16.13 -6.81 -3.15
CA GLN A 197 16.74 -7.76 -2.21
C GLN A 197 16.95 -7.04 -0.87
N LEU A 198 16.39 -7.61 0.21
CA LEU A 198 16.48 -6.99 1.53
C LEU A 198 17.03 -8.00 2.56
N PRO A 199 18.19 -7.75 3.16
CA PRO A 199 18.72 -8.56 4.24
C PRO A 199 18.18 -8.07 5.58
N LEU A 200 17.42 -8.94 6.27
CA LEU A 200 16.88 -8.71 7.60
C LEU A 200 17.38 -9.79 8.56
N SER A 201 17.93 -9.39 9.69
CA SER A 201 18.15 -10.30 10.82
C SER A 201 17.05 -10.06 11.84
N ILE A 202 16.23 -11.08 12.07
CA ILE A 202 15.04 -11.03 12.94
C ILE A 202 15.37 -11.74 14.24
N LYS A 203 15.13 -11.06 15.36
CA LYS A 203 15.23 -11.63 16.69
C LYS A 203 13.84 -11.81 17.28
N CYS A 204 13.45 -13.04 17.49
CA CYS A 204 12.16 -13.38 18.09
C CYS A 204 12.21 -13.27 19.62
N PRO A 205 11.07 -12.99 20.29
CA PRO A 205 11.02 -12.87 21.74
C PRO A 205 11.45 -14.12 22.51
N ASP A 206 11.32 -15.30 21.93
CA ASP A 206 11.76 -16.59 22.50
C ASP A 206 13.26 -16.87 22.33
N GLY A 207 14.00 -15.93 21.72
CA GLY A 207 15.44 -16.03 21.51
C GLY A 207 15.86 -16.59 20.15
N ASP A 208 14.91 -17.10 19.35
CA ASP A 208 15.20 -17.56 18.00
C ASP A 208 15.68 -16.38 17.13
N THR A 209 16.63 -16.64 16.27
CA THR A 209 17.13 -15.68 15.28
C THR A 209 16.95 -16.22 13.87
N LEU A 210 16.37 -15.43 13.00
CA LEU A 210 16.14 -15.77 11.60
C LEU A 210 16.76 -14.71 10.69
N ASN A 211 17.61 -15.16 9.76
CA ASN A 211 18.18 -14.27 8.74
C ASN A 211 17.38 -14.41 7.44
N LEU A 212 16.61 -13.35 7.13
CA LEU A 212 15.88 -13.22 5.88
C LEU A 212 16.74 -12.42 4.89
N ASN A 213 17.21 -13.08 3.84
CA ASN A 213 17.78 -12.39 2.68
C ASN A 213 16.96 -12.79 1.46
N ARG A 214 15.86 -12.09 1.23
CA ARG A 214 14.84 -12.45 0.25
C ARG A 214 14.51 -11.28 -0.67
N THR A 215 13.91 -11.63 -1.80
CA THR A 215 13.35 -10.66 -2.74
C THR A 215 11.96 -10.26 -2.26
N PHE A 216 11.79 -8.97 -1.97
CA PHE A 216 10.55 -8.37 -1.51
C PHE A 216 9.91 -7.51 -2.58
N GLN A 217 8.60 -7.62 -2.76
CA GLN A 217 7.81 -6.62 -3.45
C GLN A 217 7.62 -5.41 -2.54
N ILE A 218 7.75 -4.22 -3.10
CA ILE A 218 7.45 -2.94 -2.41
C ILE A 218 6.01 -2.56 -2.74
N ASP A 219 5.19 -2.39 -1.70
CA ASP A 219 3.76 -2.17 -1.84
C ASP A 219 3.26 -1.12 -0.83
N THR A 220 3.17 0.13 -1.27
CA THR A 220 2.67 1.25 -0.44
C THR A 220 1.16 1.19 -0.22
N GLY A 221 0.43 0.46 -1.05
CA GLY A 221 -1.01 0.22 -0.88
C GLY A 221 -1.33 -0.79 0.21
N MET A 222 -0.32 -1.50 0.72
CA MET A 222 -0.50 -2.51 1.76
C MET A 222 -0.14 -1.99 3.15
N PRO A 223 -1.08 -1.87 4.09
CA PRO A 223 -0.85 -1.33 5.44
C PRO A 223 -0.23 -2.36 6.41
N CYS A 224 0.78 -3.09 5.98
CA CYS A 224 1.55 -4.01 6.83
C CYS A 224 3.02 -3.58 6.93
N ASP A 225 3.79 -4.23 7.83
CA ASP A 225 5.25 -4.10 7.78
C ASP A 225 5.81 -5.09 6.75
N ILE A 226 5.83 -6.37 7.08
CA ILE A 226 6.26 -7.46 6.22
C ILE A 226 5.13 -8.47 6.08
N ALA A 227 4.88 -8.94 4.89
CA ALA A 227 3.93 -10.00 4.63
C ALA A 227 4.59 -11.20 3.97
N LEU A 228 4.27 -12.39 4.47
CA LEU A 228 4.67 -13.68 3.95
C LEU A 228 3.45 -14.41 3.41
N THR A 229 3.50 -14.89 2.18
CA THR A 229 2.46 -15.79 1.66
C THR A 229 2.76 -17.23 2.05
N SER A 230 1.77 -18.12 1.95
CA SER A 230 1.94 -19.56 2.24
C SER A 230 3.01 -20.25 1.37
N ARG A 231 3.51 -19.56 0.33
CA ARG A 231 4.64 -20.04 -0.49
C ARG A 231 6.01 -19.58 0.00
N ALA A 232 6.07 -18.65 0.97
CA ALA A 232 7.32 -18.23 1.56
C ALA A 232 7.92 -19.37 2.40
N GLY A 233 9.24 -19.56 2.32
CA GLY A 233 9.92 -20.65 3.04
C GLY A 233 9.76 -20.55 4.57
N GLU A 234 9.66 -19.34 5.08
CA GLU A 234 9.54 -19.04 6.52
C GLU A 234 8.07 -18.87 6.98
N PHE A 235 7.10 -19.10 6.09
CA PHE A 235 5.68 -18.92 6.41
C PHE A 235 5.28 -19.73 7.65
N LEU A 236 5.55 -21.05 7.67
CA LEU A 236 5.18 -21.93 8.77
C LEU A 236 5.88 -21.57 10.08
N PHE A 237 7.10 -21.04 10.01
CA PHE A 237 7.83 -20.60 11.18
C PHE A 237 7.06 -19.53 11.97
N PHE A 238 6.43 -18.56 11.25
CA PHE A 238 5.62 -17.50 11.87
C PHE A 238 4.17 -17.92 12.07
N ASP A 239 3.58 -18.69 11.15
CA ASP A 239 2.16 -19.03 11.19
C ASP A 239 1.81 -19.98 12.34
N GLN A 240 2.72 -20.81 12.78
CA GLN A 240 2.51 -21.78 13.85
C GLN A 240 2.79 -21.22 15.26
N ARG A 241 3.27 -19.98 15.38
CA ARG A 241 3.60 -19.41 16.69
C ARG A 241 2.35 -19.09 17.50
N LYS A 242 2.35 -19.53 18.75
CA LYS A 242 1.19 -19.40 19.65
C LYS A 242 0.89 -17.98 20.08
N ASP A 243 1.92 -17.13 20.14
CA ASP A 243 1.86 -15.70 20.52
C ASP A 243 1.54 -14.77 19.37
N ALA A 244 1.21 -15.29 18.21
CA ALA A 244 0.76 -14.49 17.08
C ALA A 244 -0.58 -13.81 17.39
N VAL A 245 -0.68 -12.54 17.03
CA VAL A 245 -1.86 -11.71 17.21
C VAL A 245 -2.74 -11.74 15.97
N TRP A 246 -4.02 -11.95 16.14
CA TRP A 246 -5.00 -11.83 15.10
C TRP A 246 -5.50 -10.40 14.99
N THR A 247 -5.56 -9.85 13.80
CA THR A 247 -6.03 -8.50 13.53
C THR A 247 -6.86 -8.45 12.26
N GLN A 248 -7.76 -7.48 12.20
CA GLN A 248 -8.46 -7.11 10.98
C GLN A 248 -7.87 -5.78 10.49
N ASP A 249 -7.38 -5.74 9.27
CA ASP A 249 -7.07 -4.48 8.56
C ASP A 249 -8.11 -4.22 7.47
N LEU A 250 -7.91 -3.17 6.67
CA LEU A 250 -8.88 -2.71 5.67
C LEU A 250 -9.37 -3.80 4.72
N LEU A 251 -8.58 -4.81 4.47
CA LEU A 251 -8.83 -5.75 3.37
C LEU A 251 -9.06 -7.18 3.83
N ASN A 252 -8.48 -7.60 4.96
CA ASN A 252 -8.51 -8.99 5.40
C ASN A 252 -8.27 -9.15 6.91
N TYR A 253 -8.57 -10.37 7.36
CA TYR A 253 -8.19 -10.87 8.67
C TYR A 253 -6.80 -11.47 8.57
N ASN A 254 -5.87 -10.91 9.32
CA ASN A 254 -4.47 -11.28 9.27
C ASN A 254 -3.98 -11.73 10.63
N ARG A 255 -2.98 -12.56 10.59
CA ARG A 255 -2.21 -12.96 11.74
C ARG A 255 -0.83 -12.33 11.64
N TYR A 256 -0.36 -11.72 12.69
CA TYR A 256 1.00 -11.20 12.73
C TYR A 256 1.73 -11.61 13.98
N TYR A 257 3.04 -11.62 13.87
CA TYR A 257 3.98 -11.88 14.94
C TYR A 257 4.90 -10.67 15.08
N THR A 258 5.08 -10.18 16.31
CA THR A 258 5.92 -9.01 16.57
C THR A 258 7.35 -9.45 16.89
N VAL A 259 8.32 -8.84 16.23
CA VAL A 259 9.75 -9.13 16.35
C VAL A 259 10.56 -7.86 16.41
N ASP A 260 11.78 -7.94 16.91
CA ASP A 260 12.80 -6.95 16.67
C ASP A 260 13.66 -7.40 15.49
N ALA A 261 14.09 -6.47 14.66
CA ALA A 261 14.89 -6.78 13.49
C ALA A 261 16.02 -5.78 13.30
N THR A 262 17.04 -6.22 12.58
CA THR A 262 18.13 -5.35 12.14
C THR A 262 18.25 -5.40 10.63
N LEU A 263 18.13 -4.26 9.99
CA LEU A 263 18.33 -4.10 8.56
C LEU A 263 19.81 -3.85 8.27
N PHE A 264 20.39 -4.61 7.33
CA PHE A 264 21.81 -4.54 6.93
C PHE A 264 22.78 -4.66 8.13
N ASN A 265 22.40 -5.33 9.21
CA ASN A 265 23.15 -5.45 10.47
C ASN A 265 23.50 -4.08 11.12
N LYS A 266 22.76 -3.02 10.80
CA LYS A 266 23.03 -1.66 11.28
C LYS A 266 21.81 -0.93 11.80
N THR A 267 20.70 -0.91 11.05
CA THR A 267 19.49 -0.17 11.42
C THR A 267 18.58 -1.06 12.26
N GLN A 268 18.43 -0.72 13.53
CA GLN A 268 17.51 -1.38 14.45
C GLN A 268 16.06 -1.01 14.13
N MET A 269 15.18 -1.99 14.18
CA MET A 269 13.75 -1.84 13.97
C MET A 269 13.00 -2.60 15.05
N ASP A 270 12.51 -1.86 16.03
CA ASP A 270 11.72 -2.44 17.12
C ASP A 270 10.28 -2.67 16.69
N SER A 271 9.65 -3.68 17.27
CA SER A 271 8.23 -3.98 17.09
C SER A 271 7.81 -4.13 15.61
N LEU A 272 8.64 -4.77 14.81
CA LEU A 272 8.32 -5.11 13.43
C LEU A 272 7.27 -6.23 13.40
N ARG A 273 6.23 -6.08 12.59
CA ARG A 273 5.18 -7.09 12.47
C ARG A 273 5.35 -7.92 11.22
N ILE A 274 5.47 -9.22 11.41
CA ILE A 274 5.51 -10.21 10.32
C ILE A 274 4.11 -10.80 10.17
N TYR A 275 3.46 -10.51 9.05
CA TYR A 275 2.12 -10.99 8.72
C TYR A 275 2.21 -12.28 7.91
N THR A 276 1.33 -13.23 8.19
CA THR A 276 1.18 -14.45 7.41
C THR A 276 -0.17 -14.45 6.69
N PHE A 277 -0.13 -14.69 5.37
CA PHE A 277 -1.32 -14.70 4.51
C PHE A 277 -1.43 -16.04 3.77
N ASP A 278 -2.55 -16.68 3.91
CA ASP A 278 -2.86 -17.93 3.20
C ASP A 278 -3.48 -17.66 1.80
N TYR A 279 -2.90 -16.75 1.03
CA TYR A 279 -3.38 -16.34 -0.30
C TYR A 279 -2.38 -16.62 -1.41
N ALA A 280 -1.76 -17.78 -1.40
CA ALA A 280 -0.73 -18.17 -2.35
C ALA A 280 -1.06 -17.94 -3.83
N ASN A 281 -2.36 -17.94 -4.20
CA ASN A 281 -2.78 -17.92 -5.59
C ASN A 281 -3.07 -16.52 -6.15
N THR A 282 -3.02 -15.47 -5.33
CA THR A 282 -3.44 -14.12 -5.73
C THR A 282 -2.31 -13.11 -5.78
N LEU A 283 -1.23 -13.33 -5.02
CA LEU A 283 -0.08 -12.45 -4.98
C LEU A 283 0.99 -12.84 -6.00
N SER A 284 1.62 -11.84 -6.59
CA SER A 284 2.74 -12.01 -7.52
C SER A 284 4.07 -12.36 -6.82
N CYS A 285 4.14 -12.25 -5.49
CA CYS A 285 5.34 -12.46 -4.70
C CYS A 285 5.09 -13.36 -3.49
N ASN A 286 6.17 -13.88 -2.91
CA ASN A 286 6.15 -14.65 -1.67
C ASN A 286 6.40 -13.75 -0.44
N TYR A 287 7.09 -12.63 -0.64
CA TYR A 287 7.50 -11.68 0.38
C TYR A 287 7.13 -10.27 -0.05
N LEU A 288 6.57 -9.49 0.86
CA LEU A 288 6.12 -8.14 0.59
C LEU A 288 6.52 -7.21 1.74
N ILE A 289 6.93 -6.00 1.39
CA ILE A 289 7.13 -4.88 2.29
C ILE A 289 6.01 -3.88 2.06
N GLY A 290 5.27 -3.60 3.12
CA GLY A 290 4.15 -2.68 3.09
C GLY A 290 4.47 -1.30 3.65
N LEU A 291 3.43 -0.46 3.65
CA LEU A 291 3.51 0.94 4.05
C LEU A 291 4.03 1.15 5.47
N ASN A 292 3.64 0.30 6.44
CA ASN A 292 4.08 0.47 7.82
C ASN A 292 5.58 0.21 8.02
N PHE A 293 6.20 -0.64 7.19
CA PHE A 293 7.65 -0.77 7.14
C PHE A 293 8.28 0.49 6.53
N LEU A 294 7.75 0.92 5.38
CA LEU A 294 8.29 2.06 4.63
C LEU A 294 8.24 3.37 5.41
N LYS A 295 7.22 3.56 6.23
CA LYS A 295 7.09 4.74 7.13
C LYS A 295 8.21 4.90 8.16
N ARG A 296 9.09 3.92 8.32
CA ARG A 296 10.31 4.02 9.14
C ARG A 296 11.44 4.77 8.44
N PHE A 297 11.24 5.11 7.17
CA PHE A 297 12.23 5.71 6.29
C PHE A 297 11.61 6.87 5.51
N ASN A 298 12.41 7.83 5.09
CA ASN A 298 12.11 8.60 3.89
C ASN A 298 12.47 7.74 2.69
N VAL A 299 11.57 7.61 1.73
CA VAL A 299 11.65 6.61 0.65
C VAL A 299 11.82 7.30 -0.70
N PHE A 300 12.84 6.89 -1.45
CA PHE A 300 13.16 7.46 -2.75
C PHE A 300 13.00 6.41 -3.84
N PHE A 301 12.09 6.62 -4.78
CA PHE A 301 11.97 5.83 -5.98
C PHE A 301 12.74 6.52 -7.11
N ASP A 302 13.98 6.07 -7.38
CA ASP A 302 14.83 6.58 -8.46
C ASP A 302 14.70 5.65 -9.68
N MET A 303 13.76 5.99 -10.55
CA MET A 303 13.46 5.17 -11.73
C MET A 303 14.54 5.26 -12.79
N LYS A 304 15.26 6.37 -12.88
CA LYS A 304 16.37 6.53 -13.82
C LYS A 304 17.52 5.59 -13.49
N SER A 305 17.89 5.51 -12.20
CA SER A 305 18.98 4.65 -11.73
C SER A 305 18.48 3.26 -11.33
N GLN A 306 17.19 2.97 -11.48
CA GLN A 306 16.56 1.69 -11.14
C GLN A 306 16.87 1.22 -9.71
N ARG A 307 16.59 2.09 -8.73
CA ARG A 307 16.92 1.84 -7.32
C ARG A 307 15.90 2.45 -6.37
N LEU A 308 15.80 1.84 -5.20
CA LEU A 308 15.07 2.34 -4.04
C LEU A 308 16.07 2.90 -3.02
N GLY A 309 15.83 4.11 -2.54
CA GLY A 309 16.53 4.68 -1.38
C GLY A 309 15.67 4.55 -0.13
N LEU A 310 16.26 4.14 0.97
CA LEU A 310 15.64 4.09 2.30
C LEU A 310 16.50 4.88 3.27
N GLN A 311 16.11 6.10 3.60
CA GLN A 311 16.77 6.95 4.59
C GLN A 311 16.10 6.75 5.95
N PRO A 312 16.80 6.20 6.96
CA PRO A 312 16.21 5.96 8.27
C PRO A 312 15.72 7.25 8.95
N ILE A 313 14.49 7.22 9.48
CA ILE A 313 13.95 8.29 10.32
C ILE A 313 14.40 8.04 11.75
N ASN A 314 15.11 9.03 12.31
CA ASN A 314 15.54 8.96 13.70
C ASN A 314 14.34 9.03 14.65
N ASN A 315 14.37 8.17 15.69
CA ASN A 315 13.32 8.14 16.71
C ASN A 315 11.91 7.82 16.16
N TYR A 316 11.82 7.05 15.07
CA TYR A 316 10.52 6.59 14.56
C TYR A 316 9.72 5.92 15.67
N LYS A 317 8.50 6.39 15.89
CA LYS A 317 7.53 5.77 16.81
C LYS A 317 6.36 5.24 16.01
N ARG A 318 6.08 3.96 16.17
CA ARG A 318 4.90 3.35 15.55
C ARG A 318 3.64 4.00 16.11
N VAL A 319 2.81 4.57 15.23
CA VAL A 319 1.45 4.96 15.59
C VAL A 319 0.61 3.69 15.66
N VAL A 320 0.21 3.31 16.85
CA VAL A 320 -0.72 2.19 17.05
C VAL A 320 -2.13 2.75 16.90
N ASN A 321 -2.92 2.17 15.99
CA ASN A 321 -4.33 2.54 15.89
C ASN A 321 -5.08 1.92 17.07
N PRO A 322 -5.55 2.71 18.05
CA PRO A 322 -6.25 2.19 19.22
C PRO A 322 -7.61 1.57 18.88
N ARG A 323 -8.11 1.78 17.67
CA ARG A 323 -9.41 1.26 17.21
C ARG A 323 -9.35 -0.02 16.39
N LYS A 324 -8.18 -0.67 16.26
CA LYS A 324 -8.11 -1.96 15.57
C LYS A 324 -8.94 -2.99 16.31
N LYS A 325 -10.04 -3.39 15.69
CA LYS A 325 -10.86 -4.50 16.20
C LYS A 325 -10.06 -5.79 16.16
N ARG A 326 -10.07 -6.52 17.25
CA ARG A 326 -9.47 -7.86 17.31
C ARG A 326 -10.25 -8.78 16.38
N PHE A 327 -9.53 -9.58 15.60
CA PHE A 327 -10.16 -10.56 14.73
C PHE A 327 -10.72 -11.72 15.56
N HIS A 328 -11.95 -12.13 15.30
CA HIS A 328 -12.58 -13.24 15.98
C HIS A 328 -12.84 -14.43 15.05
N MET A 329 -13.41 -14.18 13.86
CA MET A 329 -13.64 -15.20 12.84
C MET A 329 -13.73 -14.61 11.44
N SER A 330 -13.47 -15.43 10.43
CA SER A 330 -13.80 -15.16 9.04
C SER A 330 -14.83 -16.14 8.51
N SER A 331 -15.63 -15.68 7.56
CA SER A 331 -16.53 -16.52 6.80
C SER A 331 -16.47 -16.17 5.31
N ARG A 332 -16.75 -17.13 4.46
CA ARG A 332 -16.68 -16.97 3.01
C ARG A 332 -17.84 -17.64 2.30
N MET A 333 -18.37 -16.97 1.28
CA MET A 333 -19.31 -17.61 0.36
C MET A 333 -18.57 -18.62 -0.50
N ASN A 334 -19.03 -19.87 -0.52
CA ASN A 334 -18.52 -20.90 -1.41
C ASN A 334 -19.17 -20.79 -2.82
N SER A 335 -18.76 -21.65 -3.75
CA SER A 335 -19.29 -21.70 -5.12
C SER A 335 -20.81 -22.02 -5.18
N HIS A 336 -21.39 -22.56 -4.12
CA HIS A 336 -22.82 -22.88 -4.02
C HIS A 336 -23.63 -21.78 -3.33
N GLY A 337 -23.02 -20.62 -3.05
CA GLY A 337 -23.69 -19.48 -2.40
C GLY A 337 -23.98 -19.69 -0.92
N LYS A 338 -23.20 -20.53 -0.24
CA LYS A 338 -23.29 -20.80 1.19
C LYS A 338 -22.18 -20.05 1.93
N LEU A 339 -22.51 -19.39 3.04
CA LEU A 339 -21.55 -18.69 3.88
C LEU A 339 -20.94 -19.67 4.88
N ILE A 340 -19.66 -20.01 4.70
CA ILE A 340 -18.94 -20.98 5.52
C ILE A 340 -17.95 -20.25 6.42
N ILE A 341 -17.89 -20.62 7.72
CA ILE A 341 -16.84 -20.17 8.62
C ILE A 341 -15.53 -20.81 8.16
N THR A 342 -14.59 -19.98 7.73
CA THR A 342 -13.30 -20.44 7.17
C THR A 342 -12.18 -20.42 8.19
N LYS A 343 -12.27 -19.53 9.19
CA LYS A 343 -11.27 -19.40 10.25
C LYS A 343 -11.88 -18.85 11.53
N ILE A 344 -11.49 -19.39 12.66
CA ILE A 344 -11.75 -18.83 13.98
C ILE A 344 -10.39 -18.56 14.64
N ALA A 345 -10.18 -17.35 15.15
CA ALA A 345 -8.93 -16.99 15.81
C ALA A 345 -8.73 -17.82 17.08
N ASP A 346 -7.53 -18.40 17.20
CA ASP A 346 -7.20 -19.30 18.31
C ASP A 346 -6.54 -18.55 19.46
N TYR A 347 -7.34 -17.87 20.26
CA TYR A 347 -6.94 -17.28 21.52
C TYR A 347 -8.05 -17.49 22.56
N GLU A 348 -7.66 -17.54 23.83
CA GLU A 348 -8.52 -18.01 24.93
C GLU A 348 -9.78 -17.19 25.13
N SER A 349 -9.69 -15.85 25.01
CA SER A 349 -10.82 -14.96 25.23
C SER A 349 -11.80 -14.88 24.04
N ASN A 350 -11.49 -15.48 22.88
CA ASN A 350 -12.36 -15.39 21.70
C ASN A 350 -13.79 -15.84 21.97
N TYR A 351 -14.70 -14.88 22.05
CA TYR A 351 -16.12 -15.13 22.36
C TYR A 351 -16.83 -15.97 21.28
N ILE A 352 -16.42 -15.94 20.03
CA ILE A 352 -16.92 -16.80 18.93
C ILE A 352 -16.61 -18.28 19.23
N LYS A 353 -15.35 -18.55 19.62
CA LYS A 353 -14.89 -19.88 19.98
C LYS A 353 -15.59 -20.38 21.26
N LYS A 354 -15.71 -19.52 22.26
CA LYS A 354 -16.43 -19.82 23.52
C LYS A 354 -17.90 -20.13 23.30
N ALA A 355 -18.54 -19.47 22.33
CA ALA A 355 -19.93 -19.75 21.96
C ALA A 355 -20.11 -21.11 21.25
N GLY A 356 -19.03 -21.75 20.81
CA GLY A 356 -19.08 -23.07 20.19
C GLY A 356 -19.28 -23.06 18.67
N LEU A 357 -19.07 -21.93 18.01
CA LEU A 357 -18.94 -21.90 16.53
C LEU A 357 -17.64 -22.60 16.13
N LEU A 358 -17.65 -23.29 14.99
CA LEU A 358 -16.50 -24.07 14.49
C LEU A 358 -16.20 -23.71 13.03
N GLU A 359 -14.94 -23.87 12.64
CA GLU A 359 -14.55 -23.81 11.25
C GLU A 359 -15.30 -24.91 10.46
N GLY A 360 -15.81 -24.57 9.28
CA GLY A 360 -16.66 -25.43 8.46
C GLY A 360 -18.16 -25.31 8.71
N ASP A 361 -18.60 -24.58 9.76
CA ASP A 361 -20.02 -24.29 9.95
C ASP A 361 -20.57 -23.44 8.79
N GLU A 362 -21.73 -23.84 8.26
CA GLU A 362 -22.49 -23.06 7.29
C GLU A 362 -23.44 -22.12 8.04
N ILE A 363 -23.22 -20.81 7.92
CA ILE A 363 -24.13 -19.80 8.50
C ILE A 363 -25.31 -19.60 7.54
N VAL A 364 -26.54 -19.89 7.99
CA VAL A 364 -27.74 -19.75 7.18
C VAL A 364 -28.55 -18.50 7.50
N ALA A 365 -28.52 -18.05 8.76
CA ALA A 365 -29.16 -16.80 9.19
C ALA A 365 -28.40 -16.21 10.41
N ILE A 366 -28.58 -14.90 10.63
CA ILE A 366 -28.15 -14.20 11.86
C ILE A 366 -29.38 -13.48 12.43
N ASN A 367 -29.69 -13.74 13.69
CA ASN A 367 -30.90 -13.23 14.36
C ASN A 367 -32.19 -13.49 13.54
N GLY A 368 -32.28 -14.66 12.88
CA GLY A 368 -33.38 -15.05 12.04
C GLY A 368 -33.41 -14.39 10.66
N ILE A 369 -32.48 -13.48 10.35
CA ILE A 369 -32.37 -12.85 9.03
C ILE A 369 -31.50 -13.76 8.15
N PRO A 370 -32.07 -14.35 7.05
CA PRO A 370 -31.27 -15.16 6.14
C PRO A 370 -30.08 -14.40 5.55
N ILE A 371 -28.92 -15.05 5.45
CA ILE A 371 -27.66 -14.41 4.98
C ILE A 371 -27.84 -13.67 3.65
N LYS A 372 -28.63 -14.24 2.72
CA LYS A 372 -28.87 -13.63 1.41
C LYS A 372 -29.71 -12.35 1.48
N MET A 373 -30.36 -12.09 2.60
CA MET A 373 -31.21 -10.91 2.81
C MET A 373 -30.54 -9.84 3.67
N ILE A 374 -29.36 -10.09 4.19
CA ILE A 374 -28.62 -9.11 5.00
C ILE A 374 -28.08 -8.00 4.07
N THR A 375 -28.70 -6.84 4.15
CA THR A 375 -28.25 -5.61 3.50
C THR A 375 -27.11 -4.95 4.29
N ILE A 376 -26.48 -3.92 3.73
CA ILE A 376 -25.47 -3.13 4.44
C ILE A 376 -26.06 -2.47 5.69
N GLU A 377 -27.31 -2.00 5.60
CA GLU A 377 -28.02 -1.36 6.72
C GLU A 377 -28.31 -2.38 7.83
N GLU A 378 -28.77 -3.56 7.49
CA GLU A 378 -29.03 -4.63 8.47
C GLU A 378 -27.74 -5.13 9.10
N ASN A 379 -26.67 -5.28 8.35
CA ASN A 379 -25.35 -5.62 8.88
C ASN A 379 -24.87 -4.55 9.89
N THR A 380 -25.12 -3.27 9.61
CA THR A 380 -24.80 -2.18 10.52
C THR A 380 -25.62 -2.27 11.82
N LYS A 381 -26.90 -2.65 11.74
CA LYS A 381 -27.76 -2.87 12.91
C LYS A 381 -27.29 -4.09 13.72
N LEU A 382 -26.95 -5.19 13.06
CA LEU A 382 -26.40 -6.40 13.69
C LEU A 382 -25.11 -6.09 14.45
N ASN A 383 -24.21 -5.33 13.87
CA ASN A 383 -22.94 -4.96 14.50
C ASN A 383 -23.08 -4.09 15.77
N ARG A 384 -24.27 -3.55 16.03
CA ARG A 384 -24.57 -2.77 17.27
C ARG A 384 -25.19 -3.61 18.38
N GLN A 385 -25.54 -4.86 18.11
CA GLN A 385 -26.17 -5.73 19.12
C GLN A 385 -25.12 -6.38 20.00
N ASP A 386 -25.47 -6.60 21.27
CA ASP A 386 -24.58 -7.25 22.24
C ASP A 386 -24.65 -8.76 22.18
N THR A 387 -25.67 -9.31 21.51
CA THR A 387 -25.83 -10.74 21.30
C THR A 387 -26.32 -10.98 19.87
N LEU A 388 -25.66 -11.90 19.18
CA LEU A 388 -26.06 -12.40 17.87
C LEU A 388 -26.41 -13.88 17.97
N VAL A 389 -27.53 -14.30 17.40
CA VAL A 389 -27.89 -15.71 17.28
C VAL A 389 -27.56 -16.18 15.87
N TYR A 390 -26.61 -17.09 15.76
CA TYR A 390 -26.23 -17.70 14.51
C TYR A 390 -27.05 -18.98 14.29
N ASP A 391 -27.86 -19.01 13.22
CA ASP A 391 -28.44 -20.24 12.73
C ASP A 391 -27.42 -20.90 11.79
N ILE A 392 -26.93 -22.08 12.15
CA ILE A 392 -25.88 -22.78 11.39
C ILE A 392 -26.30 -24.20 10.99
N VAL A 393 -25.63 -24.71 9.96
CA VAL A 393 -25.67 -26.13 9.60
C VAL A 393 -24.29 -26.73 9.80
N ARG A 394 -24.18 -27.75 10.64
CA ARG A 394 -22.93 -28.48 10.92
C ARG A 394 -23.14 -29.96 10.64
N LYS A 395 -22.42 -30.54 9.69
CA LYS A 395 -22.57 -31.95 9.29
C LYS A 395 -24.03 -32.34 9.00
N GLY A 396 -24.78 -31.46 8.33
CA GLY A 396 -26.19 -31.69 7.95
C GLY A 396 -27.21 -31.45 9.08
N LYS A 397 -26.79 -31.11 10.29
CA LYS A 397 -27.70 -30.79 11.43
C LYS A 397 -27.72 -29.27 11.66
N SER A 398 -28.94 -28.76 11.96
CA SER A 398 -29.13 -27.33 12.27
C SER A 398 -28.93 -27.06 13.76
N TYR A 399 -28.29 -25.92 14.06
CA TYR A 399 -28.09 -25.44 15.41
C TYR A 399 -28.36 -23.93 15.48
N LYS A 400 -28.78 -23.45 16.65
CA LYS A 400 -28.89 -22.04 17.00
C LYS A 400 -27.85 -21.74 18.07
N ILE A 401 -26.88 -20.90 17.75
CA ILE A 401 -25.75 -20.60 18.63
C ILE A 401 -25.80 -19.12 19.01
N PRO A 402 -26.16 -18.79 20.25
CA PRO A 402 -26.08 -17.42 20.76
C PRO A 402 -24.62 -17.06 21.00
N VAL A 403 -24.19 -15.92 20.49
CA VAL A 403 -22.87 -15.34 20.63
C VAL A 403 -23.00 -14.01 21.34
N VAL A 404 -22.53 -13.94 22.57
CA VAL A 404 -22.44 -12.68 23.33
C VAL A 404 -21.17 -11.96 22.89
N ILE A 405 -21.32 -10.75 22.37
CA ILE A 405 -20.20 -9.95 21.85
C ILE A 405 -19.53 -9.26 23.02
N ASP A 406 -18.29 -9.61 23.29
CA ASP A 406 -17.47 -8.90 24.26
C ASP A 406 -16.90 -7.62 23.62
N ARG A 407 -17.52 -6.49 23.93
CA ARG A 407 -17.10 -5.19 23.40
C ARG A 407 -15.78 -4.69 23.98
N ASN A 408 -15.36 -5.22 25.13
CA ASN A 408 -14.07 -4.86 25.73
C ASN A 408 -12.91 -5.52 24.98
N GLU A 409 -13.13 -6.67 24.34
CA GLU A 409 -12.16 -7.30 23.44
C GLU A 409 -12.03 -6.59 22.09
N ILE A 410 -12.93 -5.66 21.75
CA ILE A 410 -12.88 -4.87 20.52
C ILE A 410 -11.78 -3.79 20.61
N GLN A 411 -11.32 -3.47 21.83
CA GLN A 411 -10.21 -2.55 22.09
C GLN A 411 -8.94 -3.35 22.36
N GLY A 412 -8.44 -4.04 21.34
CA GLY A 412 -7.15 -4.73 21.43
C GLY A 412 -6.00 -3.74 21.38
N ASP A 413 -5.01 -3.96 22.22
CA ASP A 413 -3.73 -3.27 22.39
C ASP A 413 -2.95 -3.01 21.07
#